data_5c5a8ca96d6f779f83d90603fcfe883c
#
_entry.id   5c5a8ca96d6f779f83d90603fcfe883c
#
_cell.length_a   1.000
_cell.length_b   1.000
_cell.length_c   1.000
_cell.angle_alpha   90.00
_cell.angle_beta   90.00
_cell.angle_gamma   90.00
#
_symmetry.space_group_name_H-M   'P 1'
#
loop_
_entity.id
_entity.type
_entity.pdbx_description
1 polymer ?
#
loop_
_entity_poly.entity_id
_entity_poly.type
_entity_poly.pdbx_seq_one_letter_code
_entity_poly.pdbx_strand_id
1 'polypeptide(L)'
;MRGKEKIAYLGPEGSYSCLAARALCPEAEYVPCRSFFEAVASLNAGEADGTVLPVENTLQGAVTQNLDLLYANKQLFAVQEYVLPVEHRLIAREGTALADVRRVFSHQQAILQCGRFLSETLPHAELIYTDSTAKSLGHIERKGDAGIVGSHMQAEGFVFLTGNIADEKKNFTHFLLVRRGEGALPSHSSRVYFAATCPHEPGALLKMLQILAVYDLNMTKIESRPIKNSPGEYCFFIEFKGDVAAKNVRASLDRMKEYSRNFKLLGCY
;
A
#
# COMPACT_ATOMS: atom_id res chain seq x y z
N MET A 1 14.66 26.06 14.88
CA MET A 1 13.70 24.96 15.06
C MET A 1 13.54 24.27 13.71
N ARG A 2 13.79 22.96 13.59
CA ARG A 2 13.37 22.21 12.38
C ARG A 2 11.85 22.26 12.35
N GLY A 3 11.24 22.61 11.22
CA GLY A 3 9.80 22.54 11.02
C GLY A 3 9.29 21.11 11.27
N LYS A 4 7.96 20.92 11.33
CA LYS A 4 7.38 19.58 11.39
C LYS A 4 7.81 18.79 10.16
N GLU A 5 8.08 17.51 10.35
CA GLU A 5 8.38 16.57 9.28
C GLU A 5 7.22 16.52 8.27
N LYS A 6 7.52 16.53 6.97
CA LYS A 6 6.52 16.49 5.89
C LYS A 6 6.41 15.10 5.29
N ILE A 7 5.22 14.51 5.32
CA ILE A 7 4.94 13.19 4.76
C ILE A 7 3.96 13.28 3.60
N ALA A 8 4.45 12.97 2.40
CA ALA A 8 3.66 12.90 1.18
C ALA A 8 2.86 11.60 1.13
N TYR A 9 1.63 11.65 0.61
CA TYR A 9 0.78 10.48 0.45
C TYR A 9 -0.21 10.66 -0.71
N LEU A 10 -0.77 9.58 -1.25
CA LEU A 10 -1.84 9.66 -2.23
C LEU A 10 -3.13 10.16 -1.56
N GLY A 11 -3.55 11.38 -1.93
CA GLY A 11 -4.80 12.00 -1.49
C GLY A 11 -6.07 11.32 -2.02
N PRO A 12 -7.23 11.84 -1.68
CA PRO A 12 -7.45 13.00 -0.81
C PRO A 12 -7.24 12.72 0.68
N GLU A 13 -7.44 13.74 1.50
CA GLU A 13 -7.55 13.55 2.95
C GLU A 13 -8.67 12.55 3.27
N GLY A 14 -8.47 11.72 4.30
CA GLY A 14 -9.38 10.61 4.63
C GLY A 14 -9.19 9.36 3.75
N SER A 15 -8.22 9.33 2.82
CA SER A 15 -7.84 8.08 2.13
C SER A 15 -7.12 7.11 3.05
N TYR A 16 -7.07 5.83 2.68
CA TYR A 16 -6.27 4.83 3.42
C TYR A 16 -4.78 5.19 3.48
N SER A 17 -4.24 5.84 2.44
CA SER A 17 -2.87 6.36 2.46
C SER A 17 -2.68 7.49 3.48
N CYS A 18 -3.70 8.35 3.67
CA CYS A 18 -3.70 9.36 4.73
C CYS A 18 -3.66 8.73 6.12
N LEU A 19 -4.48 7.70 6.36
CA LEU A 19 -4.48 6.97 7.64
C LEU A 19 -3.14 6.33 7.93
N ALA A 20 -2.56 5.65 6.95
CA ALA A 20 -1.26 5.04 7.09
C ALA A 20 -0.17 6.08 7.39
N ALA A 21 -0.21 7.26 6.74
CA ALA A 21 0.72 8.35 7.02
C ALA A 21 0.59 8.87 8.46
N ARG A 22 -0.66 9.01 8.95
CA ARG A 22 -0.93 9.43 10.34
C ARG A 22 -0.49 8.38 11.38
N ALA A 23 -0.66 7.10 11.07
CA ALA A 23 -0.23 6.00 11.96
C ALA A 23 1.30 5.88 12.03
N LEU A 24 1.99 6.03 10.89
CA LEU A 24 3.44 5.92 10.78
C LEU A 24 4.18 7.16 11.32
N CYS A 25 3.61 8.35 11.15
CA CYS A 25 4.22 9.61 11.55
C CYS A 25 3.19 10.54 12.21
N PRO A 26 2.77 10.31 13.47
CA PRO A 26 1.65 11.03 14.12
C PRO A 26 1.81 12.55 14.22
N GLU A 27 3.05 13.03 14.34
CA GLU A 27 3.35 14.45 14.56
C GLU A 27 3.70 15.24 13.27
N ALA A 28 3.61 14.56 12.10
CA ALA A 28 4.02 15.13 10.83
C ALA A 28 2.99 16.13 10.25
N GLU A 29 3.44 16.93 9.30
CA GLU A 29 2.59 17.65 8.34
C GLU A 29 2.32 16.71 7.16
N TYR A 30 1.04 16.53 6.80
CA TYR A 30 0.64 15.59 5.76
C TYR A 30 0.36 16.31 4.46
N VAL A 31 1.07 15.90 3.38
CA VAL A 31 1.01 16.53 2.06
C VAL A 31 0.26 15.61 1.10
N PRO A 32 -1.03 15.90 0.77
CA PRO A 32 -1.78 15.10 -0.18
C PRO A 32 -1.30 15.33 -1.62
N CYS A 33 -0.97 14.25 -2.32
CA CYS A 33 -0.53 14.25 -3.72
C CYS A 33 -1.62 13.66 -4.62
N ARG A 34 -1.60 14.00 -5.91
CA ARG A 34 -2.57 13.52 -6.92
C ARG A 34 -2.25 12.10 -7.40
N SER A 35 -0.99 11.67 -7.25
CA SER A 35 -0.51 10.35 -7.66
C SER A 35 0.64 9.88 -6.77
N PHE A 36 0.92 8.57 -6.78
CA PHE A 36 2.13 8.03 -6.14
C PHE A 36 3.41 8.57 -6.78
N PHE A 37 3.38 8.84 -8.09
CA PHE A 37 4.51 9.45 -8.78
C PHE A 37 4.82 10.84 -8.21
N GLU A 38 3.81 11.68 -8.00
CA GLU A 38 3.96 13.01 -7.41
C GLU A 38 4.49 12.92 -5.97
N ALA A 39 3.97 11.98 -5.16
CA ALA A 39 4.44 11.77 -3.79
C ALA A 39 5.92 11.35 -3.74
N VAL A 40 6.35 10.47 -4.64
CA VAL A 40 7.77 10.08 -4.77
C VAL A 40 8.63 11.21 -5.34
N ALA A 41 8.11 12.00 -6.28
CA ALA A 41 8.81 13.16 -6.84
C ALA A 41 9.07 14.22 -5.78
N SER A 42 8.09 14.54 -4.93
CA SER A 42 8.20 15.46 -3.80
C SER A 42 9.30 15.01 -2.80
N LEU A 43 9.38 13.71 -2.50
CA LEU A 43 10.46 13.17 -1.67
C LEU A 43 11.83 13.29 -2.34
N ASN A 44 11.94 13.03 -3.65
CA ASN A 44 13.18 13.15 -4.39
C ASN A 44 13.66 14.63 -4.47
N ALA A 45 12.74 15.57 -4.62
CA ALA A 45 13.02 17.00 -4.64
C ALA A 45 13.39 17.56 -3.25
N GLY A 46 13.15 16.82 -2.17
CA GLY A 46 13.36 17.27 -0.81
C GLY A 46 12.27 18.22 -0.30
N GLU A 47 11.10 18.24 -0.96
CA GLU A 47 9.91 18.99 -0.53
C GLU A 47 9.15 18.24 0.57
N ALA A 48 9.28 16.90 0.61
CA ALA A 48 8.83 16.03 1.68
C ALA A 48 10.03 15.27 2.29
N ASP A 49 9.92 14.91 3.57
CA ASP A 49 10.91 14.12 4.31
C ASP A 49 10.67 12.62 4.21
N GLY A 50 9.43 12.23 3.86
CA GLY A 50 9.02 10.86 3.65
C GLY A 50 7.79 10.76 2.76
N THR A 51 7.53 9.56 2.24
CA THR A 51 6.27 9.23 1.54
C THR A 51 5.74 7.89 1.97
N VAL A 52 4.41 7.74 1.97
CA VAL A 52 3.73 6.49 2.31
C VAL A 52 3.18 5.84 1.05
N LEU A 53 3.64 4.61 0.77
CA LEU A 53 3.26 3.84 -0.40
C LEU A 53 2.60 2.52 0.00
N PRO A 54 1.36 2.21 -0.47
CA PRO A 54 0.83 0.87 -0.40
C PRO A 54 1.63 -0.05 -1.35
N VAL A 55 2.05 -1.20 -0.88
CA VAL A 55 2.85 -2.16 -1.67
C VAL A 55 2.14 -3.47 -1.92
N GLU A 56 1.12 -3.78 -1.12
CA GLU A 56 0.33 -5.00 -1.25
C GLU A 56 -1.04 -4.82 -0.60
N ASN A 57 -2.05 -5.44 -1.21
CA ASN A 57 -3.37 -5.65 -0.60
C ASN A 57 -3.69 -7.15 -0.64
N THR A 58 -4.22 -7.71 0.45
CA THR A 58 -4.47 -9.16 0.57
C THR A 58 -5.43 -9.73 -0.47
N LEU A 59 -6.33 -8.90 -1.03
CA LEU A 59 -7.30 -9.33 -2.06
C LEU A 59 -6.82 -9.09 -3.49
N GLN A 60 -5.97 -8.08 -3.69
CA GLN A 60 -5.55 -7.63 -5.03
C GLN A 60 -4.09 -7.96 -5.35
N GLY A 61 -3.33 -8.41 -4.34
CA GLY A 61 -1.90 -8.68 -4.50
C GLY A 61 -1.05 -7.40 -4.50
N ALA A 62 0.08 -7.46 -5.20
CA ALA A 62 1.07 -6.40 -5.20
C ALA A 62 0.60 -5.12 -5.91
N VAL A 63 0.87 -3.96 -5.31
CA VAL A 63 0.71 -2.66 -5.96
C VAL A 63 1.94 -2.39 -6.82
N THR A 64 1.95 -3.00 -7.99
CA THR A 64 3.13 -3.10 -8.87
C THR A 64 3.72 -1.76 -9.28
N GLN A 65 2.88 -0.73 -9.47
CA GLN A 65 3.34 0.63 -9.77
C GLN A 65 4.26 1.18 -8.68
N ASN A 66 3.94 0.93 -7.40
CA ASN A 66 4.74 1.43 -6.28
C ASN A 66 6.02 0.62 -6.09
N LEU A 67 6.00 -0.68 -6.40
CA LEU A 67 7.21 -1.48 -6.45
C LEU A 67 8.16 -0.96 -7.53
N ASP A 68 7.65 -0.68 -8.73
CA ASP A 68 8.43 -0.11 -9.84
C ASP A 68 9.01 1.28 -9.44
N LEU A 69 8.22 2.15 -8.80
CA LEU A 69 8.68 3.44 -8.30
C LEU A 69 9.81 3.30 -7.27
N LEU A 70 9.64 2.40 -6.30
CA LEU A 70 10.64 2.15 -5.28
C LEU A 70 11.92 1.56 -5.90
N TYR A 71 11.81 0.65 -6.86
CA TYR A 71 12.95 0.05 -7.55
C TYR A 71 13.73 1.06 -8.41
N ALA A 72 13.02 1.90 -9.16
CA ALA A 72 13.64 2.88 -10.06
C ALA A 72 14.41 3.98 -9.33
N ASN A 73 14.01 4.32 -8.10
CA ASN A 73 14.61 5.41 -7.33
C ASN A 73 15.67 4.89 -6.35
N LYS A 74 16.92 4.78 -6.80
CA LYS A 74 18.03 4.14 -6.06
C LYS A 74 18.28 4.65 -4.64
N GLN A 75 17.94 5.91 -4.36
CA GLN A 75 18.15 6.54 -3.05
C GLN A 75 16.95 6.42 -2.10
N LEU A 76 15.87 5.74 -2.50
CA LEU A 76 14.69 5.58 -1.68
C LEU A 76 14.67 4.21 -1.00
N PHE A 77 14.37 4.22 0.30
CA PHE A 77 14.36 3.03 1.16
C PHE A 77 13.12 3.02 2.03
N ALA A 78 12.48 1.86 2.12
CA ALA A 78 11.45 1.59 3.11
C ALA A 78 12.09 1.44 4.49
N VAL A 79 11.58 2.17 5.47
CA VAL A 79 12.15 2.24 6.82
C VAL A 79 11.17 1.79 7.91
N GLN A 80 9.89 1.68 7.57
CA GLN A 80 8.83 1.25 8.48
C GLN A 80 7.65 0.69 7.70
N GLU A 81 6.95 -0.30 8.27
CA GLU A 81 5.73 -0.90 7.73
C GLU A 81 4.53 -0.57 8.61
N TYR A 82 3.37 -0.42 7.99
CA TYR A 82 2.08 -0.38 8.66
C TYR A 82 1.05 -1.23 7.90
N VAL A 83 0.45 -2.19 8.60
CA VAL A 83 -0.59 -3.07 8.04
C VAL A 83 -1.94 -2.54 8.47
N LEU A 84 -2.68 -1.99 7.51
CA LEU A 84 -3.97 -1.35 7.75
C LEU A 84 -5.12 -2.29 7.38
N PRO A 85 -6.06 -2.58 8.30
CA PRO A 85 -7.30 -3.28 7.96
C PRO A 85 -8.17 -2.38 7.07
N VAL A 86 -8.69 -2.95 5.98
CA VAL A 86 -9.60 -2.27 5.05
C VAL A 86 -11.01 -2.75 5.29
N GLU A 87 -11.84 -1.89 5.83
CA GLU A 87 -13.25 -2.14 6.07
C GLU A 87 -14.10 -1.16 5.26
N HIS A 88 -15.22 -1.64 4.77
CA HIS A 88 -16.20 -0.84 4.03
C HIS A 88 -17.52 -0.75 4.78
N ARG A 89 -18.04 0.46 4.94
CA ARG A 89 -19.33 0.71 5.55
C ARG A 89 -20.20 1.57 4.64
N LEU A 90 -21.50 1.36 4.73
CA LEU A 90 -22.47 2.22 4.07
C LEU A 90 -22.77 3.42 4.96
N ILE A 91 -22.61 4.63 4.41
CA ILE A 91 -22.87 5.90 5.07
C ILE A 91 -23.94 6.68 4.30
N ALA A 92 -24.80 7.40 4.99
CA ALA A 92 -25.80 8.28 4.39
C ALA A 92 -26.05 9.48 5.29
N ARG A 93 -26.82 10.45 4.81
CA ARG A 93 -27.29 11.57 5.66
C ARG A 93 -28.15 11.07 6.81
N GLU A 94 -28.05 11.73 7.95
CA GLU A 94 -28.93 11.48 9.10
C GLU A 94 -30.40 11.45 8.69
N GLY A 95 -31.18 10.54 9.30
CA GLY A 95 -32.58 10.32 8.96
C GLY A 95 -32.85 9.50 7.71
N THR A 96 -31.80 8.97 7.03
CA THR A 96 -31.94 7.99 5.95
C THR A 96 -31.93 6.59 6.53
N ALA A 97 -32.98 5.80 6.26
CA ALA A 97 -32.96 4.37 6.58
C ALA A 97 -32.37 3.54 5.44
N LEU A 98 -31.86 2.34 5.74
CA LEU A 98 -31.28 1.44 4.74
C LEU A 98 -32.29 1.13 3.59
N ALA A 99 -33.57 0.98 3.91
CA ALA A 99 -34.64 0.75 2.93
C ALA A 99 -34.92 1.95 1.99
N ASP A 100 -34.46 3.15 2.38
CA ASP A 100 -34.62 4.35 1.56
C ASP A 100 -33.58 4.46 0.46
N VAL A 101 -32.47 3.71 0.55
CA VAL A 101 -31.32 3.85 -0.35
C VAL A 101 -31.73 3.48 -1.79
N ARG A 102 -31.41 4.37 -2.74
CA ARG A 102 -31.66 4.23 -4.18
C ARG A 102 -30.43 4.43 -5.04
N ARG A 103 -29.41 5.13 -4.51
CA ARG A 103 -28.13 5.34 -5.21
C ARG A 103 -26.98 5.09 -4.23
N VAL A 104 -25.97 4.37 -4.69
CA VAL A 104 -24.75 4.08 -3.91
C VAL A 104 -23.53 4.57 -4.66
N PHE A 105 -22.77 5.47 -4.06
CA PHE A 105 -21.58 6.09 -4.60
C PHE A 105 -20.34 5.45 -3.99
N SER A 106 -19.38 5.00 -4.80
CA SER A 106 -18.04 4.66 -4.32
C SER A 106 -17.03 4.43 -5.46
N HIS A 107 -15.77 4.24 -5.09
CA HIS A 107 -14.79 3.73 -6.02
C HIS A 107 -15.17 2.32 -6.49
N GLN A 108 -14.95 2.04 -7.77
CA GLN A 108 -15.32 0.76 -8.40
C GLN A 108 -14.88 -0.46 -7.58
N GLN A 109 -13.66 -0.42 -7.07
CA GLN A 109 -13.10 -1.51 -6.26
C GLN A 109 -13.88 -1.77 -4.98
N ALA A 110 -14.30 -0.71 -4.25
CA ALA A 110 -15.09 -0.86 -3.02
C ALA A 110 -16.47 -1.44 -3.31
N ILE A 111 -17.10 -1.02 -4.42
CA ILE A 111 -18.37 -1.59 -4.90
C ILE A 111 -18.21 -3.08 -5.19
N LEU A 112 -17.17 -3.48 -5.91
CA LEU A 112 -16.90 -4.89 -6.21
C LEU A 112 -16.63 -5.73 -4.95
N GLN A 113 -15.96 -5.16 -3.96
CA GLN A 113 -15.68 -5.82 -2.67
C GLN A 113 -16.90 -5.93 -1.74
N CYS A 114 -18.01 -5.28 -2.07
CA CYS A 114 -19.27 -5.30 -1.33
C CYS A 114 -20.42 -5.90 -2.18
N GLY A 115 -20.09 -6.62 -3.24
CA GLY A 115 -21.05 -7.07 -4.26
C GLY A 115 -22.17 -7.94 -3.70
N ARG A 116 -21.87 -8.86 -2.79
CA ARG A 116 -22.86 -9.72 -2.13
C ARG A 116 -23.84 -8.90 -1.34
N PHE A 117 -23.35 -8.03 -0.44
CA PHE A 117 -24.22 -7.16 0.36
C PHE A 117 -25.11 -6.29 -0.53
N LEU A 118 -24.57 -5.67 -1.58
CA LEU A 118 -25.34 -4.81 -2.49
C LEU A 118 -26.42 -5.59 -3.23
N SER A 119 -26.12 -6.76 -3.74
CA SER A 119 -27.09 -7.58 -4.49
C SER A 119 -28.20 -8.16 -3.62
N GLU A 120 -27.91 -8.53 -2.37
CA GLU A 120 -28.87 -9.12 -1.45
C GLU A 120 -29.73 -8.07 -0.71
N THR A 121 -29.10 -6.93 -0.33
CA THR A 121 -29.74 -5.93 0.55
C THR A 121 -30.26 -4.73 -0.22
N LEU A 122 -29.60 -4.33 -1.31
CA LEU A 122 -29.91 -3.14 -2.09
C LEU A 122 -30.03 -3.46 -3.60
N PRO A 123 -30.78 -4.49 -4.01
CA PRO A 123 -30.83 -4.94 -5.42
C PRO A 123 -31.37 -3.91 -6.39
N HIS A 124 -32.06 -2.88 -5.89
CA HIS A 124 -32.66 -1.81 -6.71
C HIS A 124 -31.84 -0.51 -6.70
N ALA A 125 -30.72 -0.48 -5.96
CA ALA A 125 -29.89 0.72 -5.90
C ALA A 125 -29.04 0.87 -7.16
N GLU A 126 -29.02 2.07 -7.70
CA GLU A 126 -28.11 2.44 -8.77
C GLU A 126 -26.68 2.58 -8.19
N LEU A 127 -25.70 1.92 -8.82
CA LEU A 127 -24.30 1.96 -8.41
C LEU A 127 -23.55 3.00 -9.25
N ILE A 128 -23.00 4.03 -8.60
CA ILE A 128 -22.33 5.16 -9.28
C ILE A 128 -20.87 5.21 -8.85
N TYR A 129 -19.98 5.17 -9.84
CA TYR A 129 -18.55 5.15 -9.61
C TYR A 129 -17.99 6.54 -9.34
N THR A 130 -17.10 6.62 -8.35
CA THR A 130 -16.36 7.84 -7.99
C THR A 130 -14.85 7.57 -8.02
N ASP A 131 -14.03 8.62 -8.09
CA ASP A 131 -12.56 8.50 -8.18
C ASP A 131 -11.92 7.87 -6.93
N SER A 132 -12.58 7.97 -5.77
CA SER A 132 -12.13 7.35 -4.52
C SER A 132 -13.29 7.14 -3.55
N THR A 133 -13.12 6.21 -2.59
CA THR A 133 -14.10 6.00 -1.50
C THR A 133 -14.32 7.26 -0.66
N ALA A 134 -13.27 8.04 -0.42
CA ALA A 134 -13.37 9.29 0.36
C ALA A 134 -14.21 10.37 -0.36
N LYS A 135 -14.12 10.46 -1.70
CA LYS A 135 -14.93 11.40 -2.48
C LYS A 135 -16.41 11.07 -2.53
N SER A 136 -16.81 9.84 -2.18
CA SER A 136 -18.21 9.40 -2.18
C SER A 136 -19.11 10.28 -1.32
N LEU A 137 -18.60 10.80 -0.21
CA LEU A 137 -19.35 11.70 0.69
C LEU A 137 -19.85 12.96 -0.03
N GLY A 138 -19.03 13.53 -0.91
CA GLY A 138 -19.38 14.74 -1.68
C GLY A 138 -20.53 14.54 -2.70
N HIS A 139 -20.89 13.28 -3.00
CA HIS A 139 -21.98 12.96 -3.93
C HIS A 139 -23.30 12.61 -3.24
N ILE A 140 -23.32 12.55 -1.89
CA ILE A 140 -24.52 12.26 -1.12
C ILE A 140 -25.26 13.57 -0.88
N GLU A 141 -26.21 13.92 -1.77
CA GLU A 141 -26.90 15.22 -1.78
C GLU A 141 -28.29 15.16 -1.15
N ARG A 142 -28.99 14.06 -1.31
CA ARG A 142 -30.42 13.92 -0.94
C ARG A 142 -30.70 12.63 -0.17
N LYS A 143 -31.87 12.57 0.46
CA LYS A 143 -32.39 11.33 1.04
C LYS A 143 -32.47 10.24 -0.05
N GLY A 144 -31.98 9.03 0.27
CA GLY A 144 -31.87 7.93 -0.70
C GLY A 144 -30.50 7.80 -1.36
N ASP A 145 -29.60 8.75 -1.14
CA ASP A 145 -28.18 8.60 -1.51
C ASP A 145 -27.39 7.99 -0.36
N ALA A 146 -26.49 7.10 -0.68
CA ALA A 146 -25.54 6.52 0.26
C ALA A 146 -24.15 6.39 -0.38
N GLY A 147 -23.11 6.28 0.43
CA GLY A 147 -21.74 6.05 -0.03
C GLY A 147 -21.14 4.83 0.64
N ILE A 148 -20.31 4.08 -0.08
CA ILE A 148 -19.43 3.10 0.55
C ILE A 148 -18.11 3.80 0.85
N VAL A 149 -17.75 3.86 2.13
CA VAL A 149 -16.55 4.54 2.63
C VAL A 149 -15.77 3.62 3.58
N GLY A 150 -14.53 4.00 3.91
CA GLY A 150 -13.77 3.33 4.95
C GLY A 150 -14.41 3.52 6.33
N SER A 151 -14.26 2.54 7.23
CA SER A 151 -14.85 2.58 8.58
C SER A 151 -14.37 3.75 9.46
N HIS A 152 -13.28 4.37 9.09
CA HIS A 152 -12.68 5.53 9.76
C HIS A 152 -13.28 6.87 9.34
N MET A 153 -14.07 6.90 8.26
CA MET A 153 -14.67 8.14 7.75
C MET A 153 -15.77 8.62 8.71
N GLN A 154 -15.67 9.89 9.06
CA GLN A 154 -16.70 10.59 9.84
C GLN A 154 -16.97 11.92 9.19
N ALA A 155 -18.23 12.30 9.09
CA ALA A 155 -18.63 13.59 8.57
C ALA A 155 -19.88 14.07 9.32
N GLU A 156 -19.93 15.35 9.62
CA GLU A 156 -21.08 15.98 10.29
C GLU A 156 -22.35 15.83 9.43
N GLY A 157 -23.45 15.46 10.06
CA GLY A 157 -24.74 15.20 9.38
C GLY A 157 -24.82 13.85 8.64
N PHE A 158 -23.85 12.95 8.86
CA PHE A 158 -23.83 11.61 8.28
C PHE A 158 -23.79 10.51 9.35
N VAL A 159 -24.41 9.38 9.04
CA VAL A 159 -24.44 8.19 9.91
C VAL A 159 -24.09 6.94 9.12
N PHE A 160 -23.43 6.00 9.77
CA PHE A 160 -23.28 4.66 9.22
C PHE A 160 -24.60 3.90 9.31
N LEU A 161 -25.07 3.40 8.17
CA LEU A 161 -26.29 2.56 8.10
C LEU A 161 -25.98 1.10 8.44
N THR A 162 -24.70 0.69 8.37
CA THR A 162 -24.28 -0.71 8.52
C THR A 162 -22.95 -0.82 9.28
N GLY A 163 -22.63 -2.05 9.72
CA GLY A 163 -21.27 -2.45 10.04
C GLY A 163 -20.40 -2.61 8.80
N ASN A 164 -19.34 -3.43 8.89
CA ASN A 164 -18.51 -3.78 7.73
C ASN A 164 -19.31 -4.65 6.73
N ILE A 165 -19.51 -4.13 5.52
CA ILE A 165 -20.26 -4.77 4.43
C ILE A 165 -19.38 -5.46 3.40
N ALA A 166 -18.05 -5.44 3.57
CA ALA A 166 -17.14 -6.12 2.66
C ALA A 166 -17.43 -7.64 2.63
N ASP A 167 -17.41 -8.24 1.45
CA ASP A 167 -17.63 -9.68 1.25
C ASP A 167 -16.54 -10.49 1.94
N GLU A 168 -15.29 -10.04 1.87
CA GLU A 168 -14.15 -10.62 2.57
C GLU A 168 -13.79 -9.75 3.80
N LYS A 169 -13.90 -10.36 5.00
CA LYS A 169 -13.66 -9.65 6.27
C LYS A 169 -12.19 -9.45 6.59
N LYS A 170 -11.31 -10.27 6.01
CA LYS A 170 -9.85 -10.21 6.21
C LYS A 170 -9.20 -9.52 5.03
N ASN A 171 -9.35 -8.22 4.96
CA ASN A 171 -8.73 -7.38 3.94
C ASN A 171 -7.74 -6.41 4.59
N PHE A 172 -6.47 -6.50 4.20
CA PHE A 172 -5.40 -5.66 4.73
C PHE A 172 -4.59 -5.05 3.60
N THR A 173 -4.12 -3.84 3.80
CA THR A 173 -3.17 -3.18 2.91
C THR A 173 -1.87 -2.92 3.67
N HIS A 174 -0.75 -3.36 3.10
CA HIS A 174 0.59 -3.11 3.59
C HIS A 174 1.11 -1.80 3.03
N PHE A 175 1.41 -0.86 3.90
CA PHE A 175 2.00 0.43 3.59
C PHE A 175 3.44 0.49 4.07
N LEU A 176 4.31 1.09 3.28
CA LEU A 176 5.69 1.35 3.64
C LEU A 176 5.90 2.86 3.78
N LEU A 177 6.54 3.28 4.87
CA LEU A 177 7.14 4.60 4.97
C LEU A 177 8.47 4.56 4.23
N VAL A 178 8.60 5.40 3.22
CA VAL A 178 9.78 5.51 2.37
C VAL A 178 10.49 6.81 2.64
N ARG A 179 11.81 6.76 2.82
CA ARG A 179 12.69 7.89 3.04
C ARG A 179 13.85 7.91 2.06
N ARG A 180 14.54 9.04 1.96
CA ARG A 180 15.70 9.21 1.09
C ARG A 180 17.01 9.00 1.86
N GLY A 181 17.95 8.28 1.23
CA GLY A 181 19.29 8.03 1.72
C GLY A 181 19.40 6.79 2.60
N GLU A 182 20.53 6.08 2.48
CA GLU A 182 20.80 4.86 3.26
C GLU A 182 20.87 5.13 4.76
N GLY A 183 21.24 6.33 5.18
CA GLY A 183 21.24 6.72 6.60
C GLY A 183 19.86 6.76 7.26
N ALA A 184 18.78 6.64 6.49
CA ALA A 184 17.42 6.52 7.01
C ALA A 184 17.06 5.07 7.41
N LEU A 185 17.85 4.05 6.99
CA LEU A 185 17.60 2.67 7.36
C LEU A 185 17.81 2.47 8.87
N PRO A 186 16.95 1.68 9.52
CA PRO A 186 17.11 1.37 10.93
C PRO A 186 18.36 0.50 11.17
N SER A 187 18.96 0.62 12.35
CA SER A 187 20.09 -0.22 12.77
C SER A 187 19.67 -1.68 13.03
N HIS A 188 18.42 -1.91 13.38
CA HIS A 188 17.78 -3.20 13.57
C HIS A 188 16.45 -3.27 12.81
N SER A 189 16.08 -4.46 12.39
CA SER A 189 14.83 -4.68 11.65
C SER A 189 14.22 -6.04 11.97
N SER A 190 12.95 -6.21 11.65
CA SER A 190 12.27 -7.51 11.67
C SER A 190 12.13 -8.12 10.28
N ARG A 191 12.27 -7.28 9.25
CA ARG A 191 12.12 -7.63 7.85
C ARG A 191 13.18 -6.95 7.00
N VAL A 192 13.56 -7.62 5.92
CA VAL A 192 14.45 -7.10 4.87
C VAL A 192 13.76 -7.29 3.53
N TYR A 193 13.68 -6.23 2.75
CA TYR A 193 13.05 -6.20 1.44
C TYR A 193 14.06 -5.77 0.38
N PHE A 194 14.21 -6.57 -0.66
CA PHE A 194 15.12 -6.27 -1.76
C PHE A 194 14.50 -6.61 -3.12
N ALA A 195 15.08 -6.07 -4.18
CA ALA A 195 14.78 -6.43 -5.55
C ALA A 195 16.06 -6.90 -6.24
N ALA A 196 15.97 -8.00 -6.97
CA ALA A 196 17.11 -8.58 -7.65
C ALA A 196 16.72 -9.19 -9.00
N THR A 197 17.65 -9.14 -9.95
CA THR A 197 17.52 -9.83 -11.24
C THR A 197 18.52 -10.97 -11.30
N CYS A 198 18.09 -12.17 -11.66
CA CYS A 198 18.99 -13.31 -11.84
C CYS A 198 19.37 -13.48 -13.31
N PRO A 199 20.43 -14.28 -13.61
CA PRO A 199 20.74 -14.70 -14.96
C PRO A 199 19.52 -15.36 -15.64
N HIS A 200 19.36 -15.16 -16.93
CA HIS A 200 18.28 -15.81 -17.69
C HIS A 200 18.71 -17.23 -18.10
N GLU A 201 18.68 -18.14 -17.14
CA GLU A 201 19.08 -19.55 -17.32
C GLU A 201 18.24 -20.50 -16.46
N PRO A 202 18.13 -21.79 -16.82
CA PRO A 202 17.41 -22.78 -16.02
C PRO A 202 17.96 -22.84 -14.59
N GLY A 203 17.05 -22.82 -13.59
CA GLY A 203 17.40 -22.90 -12.18
C GLY A 203 17.95 -21.61 -11.55
N ALA A 204 18.04 -20.49 -12.27
CA ALA A 204 18.58 -19.25 -11.72
C ALA A 204 17.80 -18.73 -10.50
N LEU A 205 16.46 -18.71 -10.58
CA LEU A 205 15.63 -18.33 -9.42
C LEU A 205 15.82 -19.32 -8.24
N LEU A 206 15.90 -20.62 -8.53
CA LEU A 206 16.16 -21.63 -7.49
C LEU A 206 17.47 -21.34 -6.75
N LYS A 207 18.55 -21.08 -7.47
CA LYS A 207 19.86 -20.74 -6.88
C LYS A 207 19.78 -19.48 -6.02
N MET A 208 19.01 -18.47 -6.45
CA MET A 208 18.76 -17.26 -5.68
C MET A 208 18.01 -17.57 -4.37
N LEU A 209 16.96 -18.38 -4.42
CA LEU A 209 16.18 -18.76 -3.23
C LEU A 209 16.96 -19.68 -2.29
N GLN A 210 17.86 -20.52 -2.82
CA GLN A 210 18.76 -21.35 -2.01
C GLN A 210 19.68 -20.51 -1.11
N ILE A 211 20.05 -19.29 -1.50
CA ILE A 211 20.83 -18.39 -0.65
C ILE A 211 20.06 -18.13 0.65
N LEU A 212 18.76 -17.80 0.59
CA LEU A 212 17.95 -17.58 1.79
C LEU A 212 17.88 -18.83 2.66
N ALA A 213 17.68 -20.00 2.05
CA ALA A 213 17.59 -21.27 2.75
C ALA A 213 18.91 -21.65 3.48
N VAL A 214 20.06 -21.44 2.85
CA VAL A 214 21.39 -21.72 3.44
C VAL A 214 21.66 -20.85 4.68
N TYR A 215 21.14 -19.63 4.70
CA TYR A 215 21.28 -18.71 5.83
C TYR A 215 20.12 -18.80 6.85
N ASP A 216 19.22 -19.77 6.70
CA ASP A 216 18.04 -20.00 7.57
C ASP A 216 17.13 -18.76 7.64
N LEU A 217 16.85 -18.15 6.49
CA LEU A 217 16.01 -16.96 6.37
C LEU A 217 14.64 -17.30 5.79
N ASN A 218 13.59 -17.01 6.53
CA ASN A 218 12.21 -17.28 6.12
C ASN A 218 11.68 -16.19 5.20
N MET A 219 11.53 -16.52 3.91
CA MET A 219 10.91 -15.64 2.92
C MET A 219 9.41 -15.44 3.23
N THR A 220 8.96 -14.19 3.25
CA THR A 220 7.57 -13.82 3.51
C THR A 220 6.83 -13.34 2.27
N LYS A 221 7.58 -12.89 1.24
CA LYS A 221 7.01 -12.38 -0.01
C LYS A 221 7.96 -12.63 -1.17
N ILE A 222 7.37 -12.96 -2.31
CA ILE A 222 8.05 -12.93 -3.62
C ILE A 222 7.08 -12.44 -4.69
N GLU A 223 7.49 -11.45 -5.45
CA GLU A 223 6.78 -10.92 -6.60
C GLU A 223 7.70 -10.84 -7.79
N SER A 224 7.29 -11.35 -8.94
CA SER A 224 8.07 -11.28 -10.18
C SER A 224 7.53 -10.19 -11.10
N ARG A 225 8.43 -9.35 -11.61
CA ARG A 225 8.09 -8.26 -12.54
C ARG A 225 8.93 -8.37 -13.81
N PRO A 226 8.31 -8.37 -15.01
CA PRO A 226 9.07 -8.32 -16.25
C PRO A 226 9.86 -7.02 -16.33
N ILE A 227 11.11 -7.11 -16.80
CA ILE A 227 11.95 -5.93 -17.01
C ILE A 227 11.53 -5.27 -18.32
N LYS A 228 11.23 -3.96 -18.25
CA LYS A 228 10.89 -3.19 -19.46
C LYS A 228 12.05 -3.27 -20.47
N ASN A 229 11.71 -3.48 -21.73
CA ASN A 229 12.67 -3.61 -22.85
C ASN A 229 13.61 -4.82 -22.82
N SER A 230 13.37 -5.81 -21.95
CA SER A 230 14.15 -7.05 -21.86
C SER A 230 13.20 -8.26 -21.80
N PRO A 231 12.62 -8.68 -22.95
CA PRO A 231 11.70 -9.82 -22.99
C PRO A 231 12.32 -11.08 -22.38
N GLY A 232 11.58 -11.74 -21.47
CA GLY A 232 12.04 -12.94 -20.78
C GLY A 232 12.90 -12.70 -19.53
N GLU A 233 13.31 -11.46 -19.25
CA GLU A 233 14.02 -11.13 -18.01
C GLU A 233 13.04 -10.60 -16.95
N TYR A 234 13.28 -11.00 -15.68
CA TYR A 234 12.45 -10.66 -14.54
C TYR A 234 13.26 -10.05 -13.42
N CYS A 235 12.67 -9.06 -12.75
CA CYS A 235 13.09 -8.57 -11.46
C CYS A 235 12.23 -9.22 -10.37
N PHE A 236 12.86 -9.81 -9.37
CA PHE A 236 12.19 -10.44 -8.23
C PHE A 236 12.26 -9.50 -7.02
N PHE A 237 11.09 -9.16 -6.50
CA PHE A 237 10.93 -8.41 -5.27
C PHE A 237 10.74 -9.43 -4.15
N ILE A 238 11.69 -9.50 -3.23
CA ILE A 238 11.73 -10.54 -2.19
C ILE A 238 11.83 -9.90 -0.82
N GLU A 239 10.92 -10.32 0.08
CA GLU A 239 10.94 -9.96 1.49
C GLU A 239 11.19 -11.21 2.33
N PHE A 240 11.99 -11.07 3.38
CA PHE A 240 12.22 -12.13 4.36
C PHE A 240 12.28 -11.58 5.78
N LYS A 241 12.01 -12.44 6.77
CA LYS A 241 12.18 -12.11 8.19
C LYS A 241 13.65 -12.14 8.55
N GLY A 242 14.14 -11.06 9.16
CA GLY A 242 15.51 -11.00 9.61
C GLY A 242 15.90 -9.61 10.12
N ASP A 243 16.85 -9.59 11.05
CA ASP A 243 17.45 -8.35 11.52
C ASP A 243 18.64 -8.00 10.62
N VAL A 244 18.61 -6.81 10.02
CA VAL A 244 19.70 -6.30 9.18
C VAL A 244 21.05 -6.24 9.92
N ALA A 245 21.04 -6.17 11.26
CA ALA A 245 22.26 -6.23 12.07
C ALA A 245 22.84 -7.65 12.21
N ALA A 246 22.06 -8.69 11.97
CA ALA A 246 22.49 -10.08 12.14
C ALA A 246 23.53 -10.50 11.09
N LYS A 247 24.54 -11.28 11.48
CA LYS A 247 25.63 -11.71 10.61
C LYS A 247 25.14 -12.56 9.44
N ASN A 248 24.20 -13.49 9.66
CA ASN A 248 23.65 -14.34 8.61
C ASN A 248 22.85 -13.52 7.59
N VAL A 249 22.10 -12.50 8.02
CA VAL A 249 21.35 -11.60 7.14
C VAL A 249 22.32 -10.81 6.23
N ARG A 250 23.37 -10.22 6.81
CA ARG A 250 24.39 -9.48 6.04
C ARG A 250 25.06 -10.37 5.01
N ALA A 251 25.54 -11.55 5.44
CA ALA A 251 26.19 -12.50 4.55
C ALA A 251 25.26 -12.97 3.42
N SER A 252 23.96 -13.17 3.70
CA SER A 252 22.99 -13.51 2.67
C SER A 252 22.80 -12.39 1.65
N LEU A 253 22.73 -11.12 2.10
CA LEU A 253 22.61 -9.95 1.22
C LEU A 253 23.84 -9.77 0.35
N ASP A 254 25.06 -9.93 0.90
CA ASP A 254 26.29 -9.86 0.14
C ASP A 254 26.32 -10.97 -0.93
N ARG A 255 25.98 -12.20 -0.56
CA ARG A 255 25.91 -13.31 -1.52
C ARG A 255 24.82 -13.11 -2.57
N MET A 256 23.68 -12.56 -2.18
CA MET A 256 22.59 -12.22 -3.11
C MET A 256 23.04 -11.17 -4.12
N LYS A 257 23.76 -10.15 -3.66
CA LYS A 257 24.32 -9.08 -4.50
C LYS A 257 25.35 -9.62 -5.51
N GLU A 258 26.23 -10.53 -5.08
CA GLU A 258 27.21 -11.20 -5.95
C GLU A 258 26.54 -12.05 -7.05
N TYR A 259 25.48 -12.77 -6.69
CA TYR A 259 24.78 -13.66 -7.62
C TYR A 259 23.90 -12.89 -8.62
N SER A 260 23.36 -11.73 -8.23
CA SER A 260 22.39 -10.97 -9.02
C SER A 260 23.07 -10.13 -10.10
N ARG A 261 22.46 -10.02 -11.28
CA ARG A 261 22.88 -9.04 -12.29
C ARG A 261 22.65 -7.60 -11.82
N ASN A 262 21.49 -7.37 -11.20
CA ASN A 262 21.15 -6.12 -10.53
C ASN A 262 20.58 -6.44 -9.16
N PHE A 263 20.99 -5.70 -8.18
CA PHE A 263 20.53 -5.81 -6.80
C PHE A 263 20.21 -4.44 -6.24
N LYS A 264 19.07 -4.32 -5.56
CA LYS A 264 18.71 -3.14 -4.79
C LYS A 264 18.10 -3.55 -3.47
N LEU A 265 18.69 -3.13 -2.36
CA LEU A 265 18.01 -3.12 -1.07
C LEU A 265 16.89 -2.09 -1.14
N LEU A 266 15.64 -2.52 -0.98
CA LEU A 266 14.46 -1.66 -1.00
C LEU A 266 14.15 -1.10 0.38
N GLY A 267 14.52 -1.80 1.44
CA GLY A 267 14.33 -1.37 2.80
C GLY A 267 14.57 -2.44 3.85
N CYS A 268 14.59 -1.96 5.10
CA CYS A 268 14.61 -2.78 6.32
C CYS A 268 13.64 -2.14 7.32
N TYR A 269 12.81 -2.95 8.03
CA TYR A 269 11.80 -2.44 8.96
C TYR A 269 11.32 -3.48 9.97
#